data_2cb3fbb2b72badd4facd2baa2a3f68c0
#
_entry.id   2cb3fbb2b72badd4facd2baa2a3f68c0
#
_cell.length_a   1.000
_cell.length_b   1.000
_cell.length_c   1.000
_cell.angle_alpha   90.00
_cell.angle_beta   90.00
_cell.angle_gamma   90.00
#
_symmetry.space_group_name_H-M   'P 1'
#
loop_
_entity.id
_entity.type
_entity.pdbx_description
1 polymer ?
#
loop_
_entity_poly.entity_id
_entity_poly.type
_entity_poly.pdbx_seq_one_letter_code
_entity_poly.pdbx_strand_id
1 'polypeptide(L)'
;MIVIATASAVAFMVYSCKGKLGEAESLNINEVPVQTVDDMFIVQTENGKIQMRAEAPLMERYERDTLSYELFPDGFFVYGYTEEEKLETEIIADKARHLKYKDGRECWEAFGNVVVKNLIKQEVMETDTLYWDQKNEKIYTHCYVRMYSPDGFMQGYGMESDQRARNSIIFNPFNSYGI
;
A
#
# COMPACT_ATOMS: atom_id res chain seq x y z
N MET A 1 -61.39 28.10 -53.94
CA MET A 1 -60.82 26.82 -53.47
C MET A 1 -59.58 27.13 -52.67
N ILE A 2 -59.70 27.18 -51.36
CA ILE A 2 -58.62 27.62 -50.43
C ILE A 2 -57.97 26.38 -49.94
N VAL A 3 -56.64 26.21 -50.19
CA VAL A 3 -55.84 25.12 -49.66
C VAL A 3 -55.17 25.62 -48.39
N ILE A 4 -55.60 25.08 -47.26
CA ILE A 4 -55.00 25.38 -45.97
C ILE A 4 -53.80 24.41 -45.77
N ALA A 5 -52.59 24.94 -45.78
CA ALA A 5 -51.37 24.20 -45.43
C ALA A 5 -51.20 24.24 -43.92
N THR A 6 -51.35 23.11 -43.24
CA THR A 6 -51.03 22.93 -41.82
C THR A 6 -49.56 22.65 -41.68
N ALA A 7 -48.82 23.63 -41.20
CA ALA A 7 -47.42 23.42 -40.78
C ALA A 7 -47.36 22.77 -39.39
N SER A 8 -46.97 21.51 -39.35
CA SER A 8 -46.75 20.77 -38.12
C SER A 8 -45.37 21.11 -37.54
N ALA A 9 -45.32 21.98 -36.54
CA ALA A 9 -44.11 22.32 -35.81
C ALA A 9 -43.81 21.18 -34.82
N VAL A 10 -42.84 20.35 -35.16
CA VAL A 10 -42.27 19.35 -34.22
C VAL A 10 -41.30 20.11 -33.31
N ALA A 11 -41.74 20.41 -32.10
CA ALA A 11 -40.88 20.91 -31.04
C ALA A 11 -40.00 19.79 -30.53
N PHE A 12 -38.75 19.74 -30.95
CA PHE A 12 -37.74 18.92 -30.30
C PHE A 12 -37.42 19.52 -28.92
N MET A 13 -37.98 18.90 -27.89
CA MET A 13 -37.56 19.12 -26.53
C MET A 13 -36.14 18.53 -26.37
N VAL A 14 -35.12 19.36 -26.57
CA VAL A 14 -33.74 19.07 -26.11
C VAL A 14 -33.76 19.14 -24.59
N TYR A 15 -34.00 18.00 -23.95
CA TYR A 15 -33.66 17.86 -22.54
C TYR A 15 -32.14 17.97 -22.44
N SER A 16 -31.67 19.18 -22.24
CA SER A 16 -30.30 19.42 -21.79
C SER A 16 -30.15 18.76 -20.42
N CYS A 17 -29.45 17.64 -20.38
CA CYS A 17 -28.93 17.11 -19.13
C CYS A 17 -28.08 18.25 -18.52
N LYS A 18 -28.60 18.93 -17.51
CA LYS A 18 -27.79 19.74 -16.61
C LYS A 18 -26.91 18.75 -15.83
N GLY A 19 -25.80 18.35 -16.44
CA GLY A 19 -24.75 17.68 -15.71
C GLY A 19 -24.36 18.59 -14.55
N LYS A 20 -24.13 18.00 -13.39
CA LYS A 20 -23.65 18.66 -12.16
C LYS A 20 -22.19 19.14 -12.32
N LEU A 21 -21.92 19.92 -13.35
CA LEU A 21 -20.59 20.52 -13.59
C LEU A 21 -20.14 21.39 -12.41
N GLY A 22 -21.10 22.03 -11.70
CA GLY A 22 -20.76 22.84 -10.54
C GLY A 22 -20.29 22.04 -9.31
N GLU A 23 -20.65 20.75 -9.18
CA GLU A 23 -20.09 19.88 -8.15
C GLU A 23 -18.67 19.42 -8.50
N ALA A 24 -18.37 19.19 -9.78
CA ALA A 24 -17.03 18.81 -10.22
C ALA A 24 -16.00 19.94 -10.06
N GLU A 25 -16.42 21.21 -10.22
CA GLU A 25 -15.55 22.37 -9.99
C GLU A 25 -15.26 22.65 -8.50
N SER A 26 -16.11 22.16 -7.58
CA SER A 26 -15.92 22.30 -6.13
C SER A 26 -15.09 21.18 -5.50
N LEU A 27 -14.84 20.09 -6.24
CA LEU A 27 -13.98 19.01 -5.76
C LEU A 27 -12.53 19.49 -5.70
N ASN A 28 -12.00 19.56 -4.49
CA ASN A 28 -10.57 19.75 -4.31
C ASN A 28 -9.85 18.50 -4.84
N ILE A 29 -9.33 18.58 -6.08
CA ILE A 29 -8.62 17.47 -6.76
C ILE A 29 -7.51 16.87 -5.85
N ASN A 30 -7.03 17.67 -4.91
CA ASN A 30 -6.07 17.23 -3.93
C ASN A 30 -6.66 16.33 -2.80
N GLU A 31 -7.95 16.17 -2.68
CA GLU A 31 -8.62 15.40 -1.62
C GLU A 31 -9.34 14.15 -2.17
N VAL A 32 -9.46 14.04 -3.49
CA VAL A 32 -10.14 12.93 -4.15
C VAL A 32 -9.12 12.01 -4.82
N PRO A 33 -9.24 10.68 -4.67
CA PRO A 33 -8.37 9.76 -5.39
C PRO A 33 -8.62 9.87 -6.92
N VAL A 34 -7.54 9.88 -7.68
CA VAL A 34 -7.60 9.86 -9.16
C VAL A 34 -7.85 8.45 -9.70
N GLN A 35 -7.62 7.43 -8.88
CA GLN A 35 -7.86 6.03 -9.19
C GLN A 35 -8.19 5.29 -7.90
N THR A 36 -9.14 4.35 -7.98
CA THR A 36 -9.50 3.41 -6.92
C THR A 36 -9.48 2.00 -7.51
N VAL A 37 -8.93 1.04 -6.77
CA VAL A 37 -8.88 -0.37 -7.14
C VAL A 37 -9.35 -1.17 -5.93
N ASP A 38 -10.43 -1.92 -6.11
CA ASP A 38 -10.92 -2.87 -5.12
C ASP A 38 -10.22 -4.22 -5.32
N ASP A 39 -10.01 -4.95 -4.22
CA ASP A 39 -9.39 -6.28 -4.20
C ASP A 39 -8.07 -6.33 -5.00
N MET A 40 -7.15 -5.41 -4.68
CA MET A 40 -5.86 -5.33 -5.35
C MET A 40 -5.03 -6.58 -5.09
N PHE A 41 -4.49 -7.14 -6.17
CA PHE A 41 -3.61 -8.28 -6.16
C PHE A 41 -2.42 -8.05 -7.11
N ILE A 42 -1.20 -8.05 -6.59
CA ILE A 42 0.03 -7.88 -7.35
C ILE A 42 0.93 -9.07 -7.13
N VAL A 43 1.52 -9.58 -8.21
CA VAL A 43 2.56 -10.62 -8.18
C VAL A 43 3.79 -10.11 -8.90
N GLN A 44 4.92 -10.14 -8.21
CA GLN A 44 6.22 -9.90 -8.80
C GLN A 44 6.92 -11.23 -9.07
N THR A 45 7.37 -11.41 -10.30
CA THR A 45 8.11 -12.60 -10.71
C THR A 45 9.50 -12.23 -11.23
N GLU A 46 10.46 -13.07 -10.98
CA GLU A 46 11.80 -12.99 -11.53
C GLU A 46 12.21 -14.34 -12.10
N ASN A 47 12.71 -14.37 -13.34
CA ASN A 47 13.06 -15.61 -14.05
C ASN A 47 11.93 -16.67 -14.05
N GLY A 48 10.67 -16.23 -14.13
CA GLY A 48 9.49 -17.10 -14.12
C GLY A 48 9.07 -17.64 -12.76
N LYS A 49 9.73 -17.23 -11.67
CA LYS A 49 9.40 -17.64 -10.31
C LYS A 49 8.79 -16.47 -9.53
N ILE A 50 7.83 -16.77 -8.66
CA ILE A 50 7.22 -15.77 -7.76
C ILE A 50 8.25 -15.36 -6.72
N GLN A 51 8.51 -14.05 -6.62
CA GLN A 51 9.35 -13.46 -5.59
C GLN A 51 8.54 -12.80 -4.48
N MET A 52 7.45 -12.13 -4.87
CA MET A 52 6.60 -11.40 -3.95
C MET A 52 5.16 -11.39 -4.44
N ARG A 53 4.23 -11.38 -3.51
CA ARG A 53 2.80 -11.10 -3.72
C ARG A 53 2.36 -10.02 -2.74
N ALA A 54 1.58 -9.05 -3.21
CA ALA A 54 0.96 -8.05 -2.36
C ALA A 54 -0.55 -8.02 -2.59
N GLU A 55 -1.30 -7.85 -1.51
CA GLU A 55 -2.76 -7.82 -1.52
C GLU A 55 -3.27 -6.66 -0.66
N ALA A 56 -4.36 -6.04 -1.08
CA ALA A 56 -5.09 -5.06 -0.29
C ALA A 56 -6.56 -5.03 -0.70
N PRO A 57 -7.51 -4.93 0.25
CA PRO A 57 -8.93 -4.79 -0.06
C PRO A 57 -9.25 -3.55 -0.89
N LEU A 58 -8.50 -2.47 -0.67
CA LEU A 58 -8.68 -1.19 -1.35
C LEU A 58 -7.32 -0.52 -1.61
N MET A 59 -7.15 0.02 -2.80
CA MET A 59 -6.05 0.93 -3.15
C MET A 59 -6.63 2.21 -3.73
N GLU A 60 -6.19 3.34 -3.20
CA GLU A 60 -6.53 4.68 -3.66
C GLU A 60 -5.27 5.42 -4.11
N ARG A 61 -5.27 5.94 -5.33
CA ARG A 61 -4.17 6.73 -5.86
C ARG A 61 -4.50 8.21 -5.83
N TYR A 62 -3.55 8.98 -5.34
CA TYR A 62 -3.64 10.43 -5.24
C TYR A 62 -2.49 11.09 -6.01
N GLU A 63 -2.81 12.14 -6.75
CA GLU A 63 -1.84 12.99 -7.42
C GLU A 63 -1.78 14.35 -6.71
N ARG A 64 -0.56 14.80 -6.41
CA ARG A 64 -0.29 16.09 -5.78
C ARG A 64 0.75 16.85 -6.61
N ASP A 65 0.90 18.13 -6.36
CA ASP A 65 1.86 18.97 -7.09
C ASP A 65 3.30 18.50 -6.97
N THR A 66 3.69 17.96 -5.82
CA THR A 66 5.08 17.57 -5.52
C THR A 66 5.32 16.07 -5.46
N LEU A 67 4.26 15.27 -5.27
CA LEU A 67 4.34 13.81 -5.16
C LEU A 67 3.03 13.16 -5.61
N SER A 68 3.09 11.91 -6.02
CA SER A 68 1.94 11.00 -6.08
C SER A 68 2.07 9.93 -5.00
N TYR A 69 0.94 9.38 -4.55
CA TYR A 69 0.97 8.26 -3.62
C TYR A 69 -0.20 7.31 -3.81
N GLU A 70 0.06 6.07 -3.49
CA GLU A 70 -0.94 5.01 -3.38
C GLU A 70 -1.18 4.75 -1.89
N LEU A 71 -2.43 4.82 -1.45
CA LEU A 71 -2.87 4.57 -0.08
C LEU A 71 -3.63 3.23 -0.05
N PHE A 72 -3.37 2.44 0.96
CA PHE A 72 -4.04 1.16 1.27
C PHE A 72 -4.70 1.31 2.64
N PRO A 73 -5.96 1.81 2.70
CA PRO A 73 -6.57 2.22 3.97
C PRO A 73 -7.11 1.07 4.81
N ASP A 74 -7.42 -0.08 4.21
CA ASP A 74 -8.22 -1.16 4.80
C ASP A 74 -7.43 -2.47 4.99
N GLY A 75 -6.12 -2.37 5.10
CA GLY A 75 -5.20 -3.50 5.25
C GLY A 75 -4.21 -3.61 4.10
N PHE A 76 -3.03 -4.13 4.43
CA PHE A 76 -1.98 -4.40 3.45
C PHE A 76 -1.21 -5.66 3.83
N PHE A 77 -1.08 -6.57 2.86
CA PHE A 77 -0.48 -7.88 3.06
C PHE A 77 0.60 -8.11 2.01
N VAL A 78 1.80 -8.49 2.45
CA VAL A 78 2.92 -8.82 1.56
C VAL A 78 3.45 -10.21 1.91
N TYR A 79 3.68 -11.00 0.88
CA TYR A 79 4.20 -12.37 0.97
C TYR A 79 5.47 -12.48 0.15
N GLY A 80 6.58 -12.79 0.78
CA GLY A 80 7.88 -13.00 0.14
C GLY A 80 8.18 -14.50 0.02
N TYR A 81 8.78 -14.88 -1.10
CA TYR A 81 9.06 -16.29 -1.41
C TYR A 81 10.57 -16.52 -1.62
N THR A 82 11.00 -17.73 -1.30
CA THR A 82 12.36 -18.20 -1.61
C THR A 82 12.52 -18.47 -3.12
N GLU A 83 13.76 -18.77 -3.55
CA GLU A 83 14.03 -19.20 -4.92
C GLU A 83 13.32 -20.52 -5.30
N GLU A 84 12.96 -21.35 -4.30
CA GLU A 84 12.17 -22.58 -4.48
C GLU A 84 10.66 -22.31 -4.36
N GLU A 85 10.23 -21.05 -4.41
CA GLU A 85 8.83 -20.61 -4.30
C GLU A 85 8.14 -21.03 -3.00
N LYS A 86 8.90 -21.21 -1.92
CA LYS A 86 8.33 -21.42 -0.59
C LYS A 86 8.07 -20.07 0.08
N LEU A 87 6.92 -19.93 0.73
CA LEU A 87 6.60 -18.77 1.52
C LEU A 87 7.62 -18.62 2.68
N GLU A 88 8.32 -17.50 2.68
CA GLU A 88 9.36 -17.19 3.66
C GLU A 88 8.95 -16.05 4.60
N THR A 89 8.38 -14.99 4.03
CA THR A 89 8.08 -13.76 4.78
C THR A 89 6.62 -13.36 4.60
N GLU A 90 5.98 -12.97 5.69
CA GLU A 90 4.68 -12.28 5.68
C GLU A 90 4.82 -10.92 6.37
N ILE A 91 4.30 -9.87 5.75
CA ILE A 91 4.14 -8.55 6.36
C ILE A 91 2.67 -8.21 6.34
N ILE A 92 2.13 -7.83 7.49
CA ILE A 92 0.72 -7.48 7.67
C ILE A 92 0.68 -6.12 8.36
N ALA A 93 -0.17 -5.22 7.88
CA ALA A 93 -0.39 -3.92 8.48
C ALA A 93 -1.85 -3.50 8.33
N ASP A 94 -2.34 -2.65 9.24
CA ASP A 94 -3.70 -2.08 9.13
C ASP A 94 -3.80 -1.16 7.92
N LYS A 95 -2.71 -0.46 7.58
CA LYS A 95 -2.61 0.48 6.46
C LYS A 95 -1.22 0.49 5.86
N ALA A 96 -1.14 0.91 4.59
CA ALA A 96 0.14 1.21 3.97
C ALA A 96 0.02 2.38 3.00
N ARG A 97 1.16 2.95 2.62
CA ARG A 97 1.25 3.92 1.52
C ARG A 97 2.56 3.80 0.78
N HIS A 98 2.49 4.04 -0.52
CA HIS A 98 3.64 4.13 -1.41
C HIS A 98 3.74 5.56 -1.92
N LEU A 99 4.77 6.27 -1.54
CA LEU A 99 5.04 7.66 -1.89
C LEU A 99 6.03 7.71 -3.06
N LYS A 100 5.68 8.46 -4.11
CA LYS A 100 6.52 8.69 -5.30
C LYS A 100 6.74 10.19 -5.46
N TYR A 101 7.94 10.65 -5.21
CA TYR A 101 8.31 12.05 -5.33
C TYR A 101 8.73 12.40 -6.77
N LYS A 102 8.48 13.61 -7.22
CA LYS A 102 8.88 14.06 -8.57
C LYS A 102 10.39 14.07 -8.81
N ASP A 103 11.20 14.06 -7.76
CA ASP A 103 12.65 13.93 -7.83
C ASP A 103 13.14 12.46 -7.97
N GLY A 104 12.22 11.51 -8.10
CA GLY A 104 12.49 10.09 -8.29
C GLY A 104 12.72 9.31 -7.01
N ARG A 105 12.57 9.92 -5.83
CA ARG A 105 12.57 9.17 -4.57
C ARG A 105 11.25 8.45 -4.40
N GLU A 106 11.32 7.23 -3.88
CA GLU A 106 10.17 6.42 -3.49
C GLU A 106 10.32 5.98 -2.04
N CYS A 107 9.19 5.87 -1.34
CA CYS A 107 9.15 5.41 0.04
C CYS A 107 7.89 4.57 0.27
N TRP A 108 8.07 3.37 0.80
CA TRP A 108 6.98 2.53 1.27
C TRP A 108 6.89 2.60 2.78
N GLU A 109 5.69 2.75 3.28
CA GLU A 109 5.38 2.80 4.71
C GLU A 109 4.20 1.88 5.00
N ALA A 110 4.36 0.99 5.96
CA ALA A 110 3.28 0.21 6.56
C ALA A 110 3.07 0.69 7.99
N PHE A 111 1.83 0.90 8.43
CA PHE A 111 1.53 1.46 9.73
C PHE A 111 0.23 0.95 10.34
N GLY A 112 0.20 0.93 11.67
CA GLY A 112 -0.84 0.32 12.49
C GLY A 112 -0.68 -1.20 12.58
N ASN A 113 -0.37 -1.69 13.78
CA ASN A 113 -0.27 -3.12 14.10
C ASN A 113 0.59 -3.91 13.11
N VAL A 114 1.74 -3.38 12.74
CA VAL A 114 2.61 -4.03 11.76
C VAL A 114 3.21 -5.29 12.35
N VAL A 115 2.99 -6.42 11.67
CA VAL A 115 3.53 -7.73 12.01
C VAL A 115 4.37 -8.24 10.83
N VAL A 116 5.63 -8.57 11.11
CA VAL A 116 6.53 -9.23 10.14
C VAL A 116 6.84 -10.61 10.65
N LYS A 117 6.61 -11.64 9.83
CA LYS A 117 6.92 -13.03 10.16
C LYS A 117 7.97 -13.57 9.20
N ASN A 118 9.01 -14.17 9.71
CA ASN A 118 9.87 -15.07 8.97
C ASN A 118 9.47 -16.51 9.31
N LEU A 119 8.81 -17.19 8.37
CA LEU A 119 8.25 -18.52 8.59
C LEU A 119 9.32 -19.61 8.64
N ILE A 120 10.46 -19.40 7.99
CA ILE A 120 11.58 -20.35 7.99
C ILE A 120 12.29 -20.32 9.34
N LYS A 121 12.56 -19.12 9.85
CA LYS A 121 13.18 -18.93 11.16
C LYS A 121 12.21 -19.01 12.33
N GLN A 122 10.90 -19.00 12.06
CA GLN A 122 9.84 -18.94 13.08
C GLN A 122 9.95 -17.69 13.96
N GLU A 123 10.36 -16.58 13.34
CA GLU A 123 10.48 -15.28 14.00
C GLU A 123 9.25 -14.43 13.70
N VAL A 124 8.77 -13.71 14.71
CA VAL A 124 7.67 -12.73 14.59
C VAL A 124 8.13 -11.41 15.18
N MET A 125 8.04 -10.36 14.39
CA MET A 125 8.33 -9.00 14.83
C MET A 125 7.05 -8.16 14.78
N GLU A 126 6.84 -7.35 15.80
CA GLU A 126 5.71 -6.43 15.93
C GLU A 126 6.22 -5.00 16.13
N THR A 127 5.63 -4.06 15.41
CA THR A 127 5.94 -2.62 15.53
C THR A 127 4.73 -1.79 15.10
N ASP A 128 4.75 -0.49 15.35
CA ASP A 128 3.68 0.42 14.91
C ASP A 128 3.84 0.84 13.45
N THR A 129 5.07 1.11 13.02
CA THR A 129 5.35 1.58 11.65
C THR A 129 6.59 0.88 11.11
N LEU A 130 6.56 0.48 9.85
CA LEU A 130 7.67 -0.14 9.13
C LEU A 130 7.89 0.60 7.81
N TYR A 131 9.14 0.88 7.50
CA TYR A 131 9.59 1.47 6.25
C TYR A 131 10.29 0.42 5.40
N TRP A 132 10.08 0.47 4.09
CA TRP A 132 10.81 -0.34 3.13
C TRP A 132 11.54 0.54 2.12
N ASP A 133 12.85 0.43 2.12
CA ASP A 133 13.76 1.02 1.15
C ASP A 133 14.10 -0.02 0.09
N GLN A 134 13.36 -0.01 -1.01
CA GLN A 134 13.55 -0.94 -2.12
C GLN A 134 14.94 -0.83 -2.75
N LYS A 135 15.50 0.37 -2.83
CA LYS A 135 16.79 0.62 -3.45
C LYS A 135 17.94 -0.04 -2.71
N ASN A 136 17.86 -0.06 -1.38
CA ASN A 136 18.87 -0.65 -0.51
C ASN A 136 18.47 -2.05 -0.01
N GLU A 137 17.33 -2.58 -0.47
CA GLU A 137 16.75 -3.89 -0.08
C GLU A 137 16.61 -4.06 1.44
N LYS A 138 16.15 -3.01 2.13
CA LYS A 138 16.05 -2.96 3.58
C LYS A 138 14.65 -2.64 4.07
N ILE A 139 14.26 -3.26 5.18
CA ILE A 139 13.16 -2.84 6.03
C ILE A 139 13.71 -2.25 7.32
N TYR A 140 13.08 -1.20 7.83
CA TYR A 140 13.52 -0.58 9.08
C TYR A 140 12.36 0.13 9.80
N THR A 141 12.54 0.36 11.08
CA THR A 141 11.65 1.19 11.89
C THR A 141 12.43 1.99 12.92
N HIS A 142 11.88 3.11 13.35
CA HIS A 142 12.35 3.90 14.49
C HIS A 142 11.46 3.72 15.73
N CYS A 143 10.35 3.01 15.57
CA CYS A 143 9.39 2.76 16.63
C CYS A 143 9.86 1.67 17.60
N TYR A 144 9.07 1.47 18.65
CA TYR A 144 9.22 0.32 19.53
C TYR A 144 9.00 -0.98 18.76
N VAL A 145 9.86 -1.98 19.02
CA VAL A 145 9.84 -3.29 18.37
C VAL A 145 9.82 -4.39 19.43
N ARG A 146 9.01 -5.39 19.19
CA ARG A 146 9.06 -6.70 19.87
C ARG A 146 9.36 -7.78 18.86
N MET A 147 10.29 -8.66 19.17
CA MET A 147 10.63 -9.80 18.34
C MET A 147 10.59 -11.08 19.19
N TYR A 148 9.88 -12.06 18.70
CA TYR A 148 9.75 -13.40 19.25
C TYR A 148 10.43 -14.37 18.30
N SER A 149 11.21 -15.29 18.86
CA SER A 149 11.86 -16.39 18.15
C SER A 149 11.86 -17.65 18.98
N PRO A 150 12.17 -18.83 18.40
CA PRO A 150 12.39 -20.04 19.20
C PRO A 150 13.49 -19.90 20.25
N ASP A 151 14.45 -19.01 19.99
CA ASP A 151 15.61 -18.80 20.86
C ASP A 151 15.34 -17.79 21.98
N GLY A 152 14.24 -17.03 21.91
CA GLY A 152 13.88 -16.09 22.95
C GLY A 152 13.05 -14.89 22.49
N PHE A 153 13.09 -13.86 23.32
CA PHE A 153 12.36 -12.60 23.12
C PHE A 153 13.31 -11.41 23.15
N MET A 154 13.16 -10.53 22.20
CA MET A 154 13.92 -9.28 22.13
C MET A 154 12.98 -8.10 21.94
N GLN A 155 13.28 -6.98 22.58
CA GLN A 155 12.57 -5.73 22.39
C GLN A 155 13.53 -4.55 22.45
N GLY A 156 13.15 -3.45 21.78
CA GLY A 156 13.97 -2.24 21.76
C GLY A 156 13.30 -1.11 20.98
N TYR A 157 14.03 -0.05 20.74
CA TYR A 157 13.61 1.06 19.90
C TYR A 157 14.47 1.12 18.65
N GLY A 158 13.81 1.00 17.49
CA GLY A 158 14.44 0.93 16.19
C GLY A 158 14.90 -0.47 15.81
N MET A 159 14.76 -0.79 14.53
CA MET A 159 15.20 -2.05 13.94
C MET A 159 15.57 -1.82 12.47
N GLU A 160 16.53 -2.61 11.99
CA GLU A 160 16.88 -2.75 10.58
C GLU A 160 16.99 -4.23 10.22
N SER A 161 16.56 -4.61 9.02
CA SER A 161 16.72 -5.95 8.46
C SER A 161 16.85 -5.89 6.94
N ASP A 162 17.30 -6.97 6.31
CA ASP A 162 17.07 -7.15 4.87
C ASP A 162 15.56 -7.26 4.58
N GLN A 163 15.17 -7.03 3.33
CA GLN A 163 13.75 -7.01 2.92
C GLN A 163 13.01 -8.35 3.11
N ARG A 164 13.73 -9.46 3.37
CA ARG A 164 13.17 -10.79 3.67
C ARG A 164 13.13 -11.12 5.16
N ALA A 165 13.45 -10.14 6.01
CA ALA A 165 13.51 -10.29 7.46
C ALA A 165 14.41 -11.44 7.94
N ARG A 166 15.55 -11.66 7.25
CA ARG A 166 16.49 -12.74 7.58
C ARG A 166 17.52 -12.35 8.62
N ASN A 167 17.91 -11.07 8.61
CA ASN A 167 19.02 -10.54 9.42
C ASN A 167 18.57 -9.28 10.16
N SER A 168 17.72 -9.46 11.17
CA SER A 168 17.17 -8.35 11.94
C SER A 168 18.11 -7.92 13.07
N ILE A 169 18.34 -6.62 13.19
CA ILE A 169 19.11 -5.99 14.26
C ILE A 169 18.17 -5.02 14.98
N ILE A 170 17.94 -5.23 16.27
CA ILE A 170 17.18 -4.31 17.13
C ILE A 170 18.15 -3.38 17.83
N PHE A 171 17.87 -2.08 17.72
CA PHE A 171 18.65 -1.03 18.40
C PHE A 171 18.10 -0.81 19.81
N ASN A 172 18.97 -0.26 20.69
CA ASN A 172 18.59 0.07 22.08
C ASN A 172 17.77 -1.04 22.77
N PRO A 173 18.25 -2.29 22.81
CA PRO A 173 17.52 -3.41 23.39
C PRO A 173 17.42 -3.26 24.92
N PHE A 174 16.30 -3.72 25.49
CA PHE A 174 16.08 -3.78 26.94
C PHE A 174 15.13 -4.92 27.31
N ASN A 175 15.25 -5.42 28.54
CA ASN A 175 14.39 -6.51 29.06
C ASN A 175 14.22 -7.68 28.08
N SER A 176 15.29 -8.05 27.40
CA SER A 176 15.34 -9.19 26.47
C SER A 176 15.85 -10.43 27.17
N TYR A 177 15.46 -11.63 26.70
CA TYR A 177 15.90 -12.90 27.27
C TYR A 177 15.98 -13.98 26.19
N GLY A 178 16.82 -14.97 26.45
CA GLY A 178 17.15 -16.02 25.50
C GLY A 178 18.21 -15.56 24.50
N ILE A 179 18.79 -16.45 23.76
CA ILE A 179 19.72 -16.20 22.65
C ILE A 179 19.54 -17.29 21.62
#